data_35de6429b8c1e36299868a14b74e295b
#
_entry.id   35de6429b8c1e36299868a14b74e295b
#
_cell.length_a   1.000
_cell.length_b   1.000
_cell.length_c   1.000
_cell.angle_alpha   90.00
_cell.angle_beta   90.00
_cell.angle_gamma   90.00
#
_symmetry.space_group_name_H-M   'P 1'
#
loop_
_entity.id
_entity.type
_entity.pdbx_description
1 polymer ?
#
loop_
_entity_poly.entity_id
_entity_poly.type
_entity_poly.pdbx_seq_one_letter_code
_entity_poly.pdbx_strand_id
1 'polypeptide(L)'
;MKKHTPCGADLGWLVVPVVLNLVRFAAAQPVVAGIDPGRIGVQGGLVVQLGAADTATPAALSRTGRYLVNVLDVDAAAVAAARTQLRAQGYYGLVSADLIAKPSLLPYTENLVNLVIVGNLSVPASEVFRVLVPGGAVVVADPQTLAKQQLRAAGFAAVRDLDLAPGALSVTARKPWPANMDWWSHPRHGADGNPASDDTLVGPPDRVRWIAASTSEVEGMVSAGGRNYYGGVLARDSFNGLRLWHSNLGNAEVNAATFALPRLSAGVARPVAARDRLYAIAGGKLVALEAATGKVVREFPGVERPRQLANSGDTLVAADGKAVHAYSTRTGGELWSFAAVDATNLVVSGEFVSFLQGQPKRGLALEAVALDLRTGAVAWRRSDYPWLPKVSRTVLHNDQLAFEVSSLSDHDAGNGLHVVSARTGEPLWEKVFPPGMNHNRQARAMFLNSGLWILHGGKTNTADPANIGHLPLEVSALDPLTGQTLATRDAGLTHCFPPVATARYLLSGVFDMTDLQSGKVVVNPITKANCSAEGGWMPANGLVYTTPKHCSCWPMLRGFTALAPRSPETSPAHKPLDQIEFPLEKGPAFGAIPSAESQVADPNDWPLYRHDAWRSGS
;
A
#
# COMPACT_ATOMS: atom_id res chain seq x y z
N MET A 1 -5.23 -24.71 74.75
CA MET A 1 -6.27 -24.68 75.78
C MET A 1 -7.01 -23.38 75.72
N LYS A 2 -8.27 -23.49 75.80
CA LYS A 2 -9.42 -22.60 75.97
C LYS A 2 -10.20 -22.32 74.71
N LYS A 3 -11.31 -23.06 74.64
CA LYS A 3 -12.51 -22.93 73.80
C LYS A 3 -13.25 -21.65 74.21
N HIS A 4 -13.88 -20.95 73.30
CA HIS A 4 -15.13 -20.25 73.52
C HIS A 4 -16.05 -20.41 72.32
N THR A 5 -17.20 -20.91 72.59
CA THR A 5 -18.36 -21.20 71.77
C THR A 5 -19.29 -19.97 71.69
N PRO A 6 -20.22 -19.91 70.75
CA PRO A 6 -20.78 -18.66 70.23
C PRO A 6 -22.10 -18.27 70.90
N CYS A 7 -22.43 -17.01 70.70
CA CYS A 7 -23.76 -16.49 71.03
C CYS A 7 -24.49 -16.19 69.70
N GLY A 8 -25.63 -16.86 69.50
CA GLY A 8 -26.51 -16.63 68.38
C GLY A 8 -27.37 -15.39 68.57
N ALA A 9 -27.66 -14.72 67.49
CA ALA A 9 -28.76 -13.77 67.38
C ALA A 9 -29.45 -13.97 66.05
N ASP A 10 -30.64 -14.51 66.09
CA ASP A 10 -31.57 -14.60 64.97
C ASP A 10 -32.00 -13.21 64.52
N LEU A 11 -31.66 -12.83 63.33
CA LEU A 11 -32.24 -11.70 62.62
C LEU A 11 -33.07 -12.24 61.44
N GLY A 12 -34.38 -12.21 61.63
CA GLY A 12 -35.35 -12.56 60.62
C GLY A 12 -35.24 -11.63 59.39
N TRP A 13 -34.94 -12.18 58.24
CA TRP A 13 -34.93 -11.46 56.98
C TRP A 13 -36.35 -11.42 56.40
N LEU A 14 -36.93 -10.20 56.36
CA LEU A 14 -38.13 -9.94 55.56
C LEU A 14 -37.75 -9.99 54.07
N VAL A 15 -38.12 -11.03 53.38
CA VAL A 15 -38.00 -11.12 51.91
C VAL A 15 -39.15 -10.34 51.29
N VAL A 16 -38.85 -9.13 50.78
CA VAL A 16 -39.75 -8.39 49.91
C VAL A 16 -39.49 -8.89 48.48
N PRO A 17 -40.46 -9.46 47.79
CA PRO A 17 -40.27 -9.85 46.39
C PRO A 17 -40.21 -8.61 45.52
N VAL A 18 -39.05 -8.24 45.07
CA VAL A 18 -38.86 -7.28 43.98
C VAL A 18 -39.24 -7.98 42.70
N VAL A 19 -40.44 -7.74 42.17
CA VAL A 19 -40.83 -8.13 40.83
C VAL A 19 -40.03 -7.30 39.85
N LEU A 20 -38.89 -7.83 39.41
CA LEU A 20 -38.17 -7.29 38.25
C LEU A 20 -39.03 -7.58 37.00
N ASN A 21 -39.73 -6.59 36.52
CA ASN A 21 -40.26 -6.57 35.17
C ASN A 21 -39.06 -6.58 34.18
N LEU A 22 -38.58 -7.78 33.82
CA LEU A 22 -37.72 -8.02 32.69
C LEU A 22 -38.51 -7.67 31.42
N VAL A 23 -38.39 -6.38 30.99
CA VAL A 23 -38.69 -6.02 29.63
C VAL A 23 -37.71 -6.84 28.79
N ARG A 24 -38.16 -7.98 28.28
CA ARG A 24 -37.44 -8.69 27.24
C ARG A 24 -37.45 -7.79 26.01
N PHE A 25 -36.40 -6.99 25.82
CA PHE A 25 -36.08 -6.51 24.51
C PHE A 25 -35.89 -7.77 23.65
N ALA A 26 -36.82 -8.01 22.75
CA ALA A 26 -36.62 -9.01 21.70
C ALA A 26 -35.32 -8.61 21.01
N ALA A 27 -34.26 -9.40 21.18
CA ALA A 27 -33.04 -9.21 20.43
C ALA A 27 -33.45 -9.27 18.96
N ALA A 28 -33.29 -8.15 18.26
CA ALA A 28 -33.52 -8.12 16.82
C ALA A 28 -32.71 -9.26 16.22
N GLN A 29 -33.37 -10.10 15.43
CA GLN A 29 -32.68 -11.19 14.73
C GLN A 29 -31.56 -10.54 13.90
N PRO A 30 -30.32 -11.08 13.90
CA PRO A 30 -29.26 -10.49 13.11
C PRO A 30 -29.73 -10.37 11.67
N VAL A 31 -29.63 -9.16 11.11
CA VAL A 31 -30.11 -8.82 9.75
C VAL A 31 -29.50 -9.76 8.72
N VAL A 32 -28.31 -10.29 9.03
CA VAL A 32 -27.59 -11.26 8.21
C VAL A 32 -26.89 -12.26 9.12
N ALA A 33 -27.65 -13.17 9.72
CA ALA A 33 -27.07 -14.26 10.50
C ALA A 33 -26.14 -15.08 9.62
N GLY A 34 -24.84 -15.10 9.99
CA GLY A 34 -23.84 -15.95 9.32
C GLY A 34 -23.10 -15.32 8.14
N ILE A 35 -23.02 -13.99 8.02
CA ILE A 35 -22.04 -13.39 7.08
C ILE A 35 -20.65 -13.90 7.44
N ASP A 36 -20.11 -14.74 6.56
CA ASP A 36 -18.68 -15.01 6.49
C ASP A 36 -18.07 -14.14 5.38
N PRO A 37 -17.39 -13.03 5.74
CA PRO A 37 -16.77 -12.17 4.74
C PRO A 37 -15.71 -12.88 3.92
N GLY A 38 -15.13 -13.97 4.43
CA GLY A 38 -14.21 -14.83 3.69
C GLY A 38 -14.89 -15.47 2.48
N ARG A 39 -16.14 -15.95 2.63
CA ARG A 39 -16.95 -16.47 1.51
C ARG A 39 -17.32 -15.38 0.49
N ILE A 40 -17.43 -14.15 0.96
CA ILE A 40 -17.65 -12.96 0.11
C ILE A 40 -16.31 -12.49 -0.49
N GLY A 41 -15.16 -13.01 0.00
CA GLY A 41 -13.81 -12.66 -0.46
C GLY A 41 -13.35 -11.26 0.00
N VAL A 42 -13.92 -10.74 1.09
CA VAL A 42 -13.43 -9.56 1.83
C VAL A 42 -12.88 -10.07 3.15
N GLN A 43 -11.58 -9.98 3.35
CA GLN A 43 -10.92 -10.63 4.49
C GLN A 43 -10.37 -9.63 5.53
N GLY A 44 -10.81 -8.38 5.48
CA GLY A 44 -10.43 -7.32 6.42
C GLY A 44 -10.73 -5.94 5.89
N GLY A 45 -10.57 -4.92 6.71
CA GLY A 45 -10.71 -3.52 6.36
C GLY A 45 -11.95 -2.85 6.96
N LEU A 46 -12.43 -1.78 6.32
CA LEU A 46 -13.58 -1.00 6.75
C LEU A 46 -14.89 -1.63 6.25
N VAL A 47 -15.81 -1.86 7.18
CA VAL A 47 -17.18 -2.32 6.90
C VAL A 47 -18.16 -1.23 7.26
N VAL A 48 -19.13 -0.98 6.39
CA VAL A 48 -20.25 -0.07 6.65
C VAL A 48 -21.53 -0.87 6.62
N GLN A 49 -22.30 -0.84 7.71
CA GLN A 49 -23.64 -1.38 7.77
C GLN A 49 -24.68 -0.27 7.70
N LEU A 50 -25.65 -0.40 6.80
CA LEU A 50 -26.73 0.52 6.58
C LEU A 50 -27.99 0.01 7.28
N GLY A 51 -28.34 0.66 8.40
CA GLY A 51 -29.40 0.28 9.31
C GLY A 51 -28.86 -0.18 10.67
N ALA A 52 -29.34 0.42 11.77
CA ALA A 52 -28.85 0.27 13.12
C ALA A 52 -29.62 -0.79 13.95
N ALA A 53 -30.61 -1.46 13.36
CA ALA A 53 -31.44 -2.47 14.06
C ALA A 53 -30.64 -3.72 14.45
N ASP A 54 -29.61 -4.09 13.70
CA ASP A 54 -28.75 -5.24 13.97
C ASP A 54 -27.37 -4.77 14.49
N THR A 55 -27.05 -5.09 15.73
CA THR A 55 -25.73 -4.89 16.35
C THR A 55 -24.94 -6.19 16.48
N ALA A 56 -25.55 -7.33 16.24
CA ALA A 56 -24.90 -8.64 16.40
C ALA A 56 -23.92 -8.93 15.26
N THR A 57 -24.29 -8.62 14.02
CA THR A 57 -23.41 -8.76 12.84
C THR A 57 -22.17 -7.89 12.96
N PRO A 58 -22.25 -6.56 13.21
CA PRO A 58 -21.08 -5.71 13.44
C PRO A 58 -20.18 -6.21 14.57
N ALA A 59 -20.76 -6.61 15.70
CA ALA A 59 -20.00 -7.14 16.83
C ALA A 59 -19.27 -8.45 16.46
N ALA A 60 -19.91 -9.35 15.72
CA ALA A 60 -19.29 -10.59 15.26
C ALA A 60 -18.11 -10.33 14.31
N LEU A 61 -18.23 -9.37 13.39
CA LEU A 61 -17.17 -8.97 12.50
C LEU A 61 -15.98 -8.39 13.25
N SER A 62 -16.23 -7.49 14.20
CA SER A 62 -15.16 -6.83 14.98
C SER A 62 -14.35 -7.80 15.84
N ARG A 63 -14.97 -8.89 16.35
CA ARG A 63 -14.27 -9.94 17.13
C ARG A 63 -13.14 -10.61 16.38
N THR A 64 -13.17 -10.62 15.07
CA THR A 64 -12.11 -11.22 14.26
C THR A 64 -10.80 -10.42 14.32
N GLY A 65 -10.84 -9.17 14.80
CA GLY A 65 -9.71 -8.23 14.81
C GLY A 65 -9.29 -7.73 13.43
N ARG A 66 -10.05 -8.05 12.37
CA ARG A 66 -9.71 -7.70 10.98
C ARG A 66 -10.56 -6.57 10.42
N TYR A 67 -11.70 -6.26 11.07
CA TYR A 67 -12.66 -5.29 10.57
C TYR A 67 -12.87 -4.16 11.58
N LEU A 68 -12.86 -2.94 11.06
CA LEU A 68 -13.42 -1.78 11.69
C LEU A 68 -14.83 -1.60 11.12
N VAL A 69 -15.84 -1.47 11.97
CA VAL A 69 -17.23 -1.44 11.52
C VAL A 69 -17.88 -0.12 11.91
N ASN A 70 -18.56 0.50 10.95
CA ASN A 70 -19.40 1.67 11.19
C ASN A 70 -20.84 1.38 10.78
N VAL A 71 -21.77 1.59 11.69
CA VAL A 71 -23.21 1.43 11.47
C VAL A 71 -23.82 2.80 11.22
N LEU A 72 -24.57 2.94 10.16
CA LEU A 72 -25.22 4.20 9.77
C LEU A 72 -26.74 4.06 9.74
N ASP A 73 -27.44 5.04 10.31
CA ASP A 73 -28.90 5.14 10.22
C ASP A 73 -29.34 6.60 10.16
N VAL A 74 -30.58 6.84 9.70
CA VAL A 74 -31.25 8.14 9.72
C VAL A 74 -32.15 8.32 10.95
N ASP A 75 -32.41 7.25 11.71
CA ASP A 75 -33.18 7.28 12.95
C ASP A 75 -32.27 7.47 14.15
N ALA A 76 -32.38 8.61 14.80
CA ALA A 76 -31.60 8.96 15.98
C ALA A 76 -31.86 8.02 17.17
N ALA A 77 -33.08 7.49 17.32
CA ALA A 77 -33.42 6.56 18.39
C ALA A 77 -32.77 5.19 18.15
N ALA A 78 -32.77 4.71 16.90
CA ALA A 78 -32.09 3.47 16.53
C ALA A 78 -30.57 3.57 16.74
N VAL A 79 -29.96 4.69 16.36
CA VAL A 79 -28.51 4.94 16.60
C VAL A 79 -28.19 4.97 18.10
N ALA A 80 -28.99 5.67 18.91
CA ALA A 80 -28.79 5.73 20.36
C ALA A 80 -28.91 4.33 21.03
N ALA A 81 -29.90 3.54 20.60
CA ALA A 81 -30.07 2.17 21.08
C ALA A 81 -28.89 1.27 20.69
N ALA A 82 -28.41 1.35 19.45
CA ALA A 82 -27.24 0.63 18.97
C ALA A 82 -25.97 1.00 19.74
N ARG A 83 -25.73 2.29 19.98
CA ARG A 83 -24.60 2.78 20.81
C ARG A 83 -24.65 2.21 22.23
N THR A 84 -25.82 2.22 22.86
CA THR A 84 -26.02 1.68 24.22
C THR A 84 -25.73 0.19 24.24
N GLN A 85 -26.27 -0.58 23.30
CA GLN A 85 -26.07 -2.02 23.22
C GLN A 85 -24.59 -2.39 22.94
N LEU A 86 -23.93 -1.70 22.01
CA LEU A 86 -22.51 -1.92 21.68
C LEU A 86 -21.59 -1.59 22.87
N ARG A 87 -21.91 -0.53 23.64
CA ARG A 87 -21.15 -0.21 24.87
C ARG A 87 -21.33 -1.29 25.94
N ALA A 88 -22.58 -1.73 26.16
CA ALA A 88 -22.86 -2.80 27.13
C ALA A 88 -22.16 -4.11 26.79
N GLN A 89 -21.92 -4.38 25.51
CA GLN A 89 -21.21 -5.56 25.02
C GLN A 89 -19.68 -5.37 24.93
N GLY A 90 -19.14 -4.18 25.18
CA GLY A 90 -17.72 -3.87 25.10
C GLY A 90 -17.15 -3.73 23.67
N TYR A 91 -18.00 -3.51 22.67
CA TYR A 91 -17.58 -3.39 21.25
C TYR A 91 -17.54 -1.95 20.76
N TYR A 92 -18.10 -0.99 21.49
CA TYR A 92 -18.09 0.40 21.06
C TYR A 92 -16.66 0.95 20.95
N GLY A 93 -16.32 1.53 19.79
CA GLY A 93 -14.97 1.94 19.43
C GLY A 93 -14.41 1.11 18.27
N LEU A 94 -14.50 -0.22 18.32
CA LEU A 94 -14.26 -1.10 17.17
C LEU A 94 -15.49 -1.17 16.25
N VAL A 95 -16.67 -1.00 16.82
CA VAL A 95 -17.94 -0.76 16.13
C VAL A 95 -18.46 0.61 16.59
N SER A 96 -18.65 1.54 15.67
CA SER A 96 -19.32 2.82 15.91
C SER A 96 -20.71 2.81 15.27
N ALA A 97 -21.60 3.68 15.76
CA ALA A 97 -22.93 3.89 15.17
C ALA A 97 -23.17 5.39 15.05
N ASP A 98 -23.53 5.87 13.85
CA ASP A 98 -23.63 7.28 13.55
C ASP A 98 -24.90 7.63 12.80
N LEU A 99 -25.45 8.80 13.12
CA LEU A 99 -26.60 9.38 12.47
C LEU A 99 -26.19 10.04 11.16
N ILE A 100 -26.87 9.75 10.07
CA ILE A 100 -26.67 10.44 8.81
C ILE A 100 -27.93 11.23 8.43
N ALA A 101 -27.71 12.44 7.87
CA ALA A 101 -28.82 13.30 7.48
C ALA A 101 -29.52 12.84 6.19
N LYS A 102 -28.76 12.25 5.25
CA LYS A 102 -29.23 11.87 3.93
C LYS A 102 -28.61 10.54 3.50
N PRO A 103 -29.42 9.50 3.25
CA PRO A 103 -28.90 8.22 2.76
C PRO A 103 -28.36 8.31 1.33
N SER A 104 -28.71 9.36 0.58
CA SER A 104 -28.17 9.58 -0.78
C SER A 104 -26.72 10.04 -0.83
N LEU A 105 -26.11 10.36 0.34
CA LEU A 105 -24.71 10.79 0.45
C LEU A 105 -24.12 10.21 1.74
N LEU A 106 -23.33 9.16 1.61
CA LEU A 106 -22.62 8.55 2.72
C LEU A 106 -21.39 9.39 3.13
N PRO A 107 -21.03 9.46 4.43
CA PRO A 107 -19.96 10.30 4.93
C PRO A 107 -18.56 9.75 4.63
N TYR A 108 -18.37 9.19 3.46
CA TYR A 108 -17.11 8.61 3.01
C TYR A 108 -16.68 9.20 1.66
N THR A 109 -15.39 9.34 1.47
CA THR A 109 -14.84 9.61 0.14
C THR A 109 -14.98 8.35 -0.75
N GLU A 110 -14.79 8.50 -2.05
CA GLU A 110 -14.79 7.38 -3.00
C GLU A 110 -13.71 6.35 -2.65
N ASN A 111 -13.93 5.09 -2.98
CA ASN A 111 -12.96 3.99 -2.82
C ASN A 111 -12.37 3.87 -1.40
N LEU A 112 -13.20 3.89 -0.36
CA LEU A 112 -12.74 3.81 1.04
C LEU A 112 -13.19 2.53 1.76
N VAL A 113 -14.38 2.03 1.46
CA VAL A 113 -15.07 0.96 2.20
C VAL A 113 -14.82 -0.39 1.53
N ASN A 114 -14.46 -1.41 2.31
CA ASN A 114 -14.19 -2.74 1.77
C ASN A 114 -15.47 -3.59 1.61
N LEU A 115 -16.41 -3.42 2.53
CA LEU A 115 -17.69 -4.14 2.52
C LEU A 115 -18.81 -3.20 2.95
N VAL A 116 -19.88 -3.14 2.15
CA VAL A 116 -21.14 -2.51 2.55
C VAL A 116 -22.18 -3.58 2.78
N ILE A 117 -22.82 -3.56 3.94
CA ILE A 117 -23.96 -4.42 4.30
C ILE A 117 -25.22 -3.55 4.27
N VAL A 118 -26.10 -3.80 3.33
CA VAL A 118 -27.37 -3.09 3.21
C VAL A 118 -28.42 -3.85 4.01
N GLY A 119 -28.78 -3.30 5.15
CA GLY A 119 -29.88 -3.78 6.00
C GLY A 119 -31.21 -3.14 5.61
N ASN A 120 -31.84 -2.50 6.58
CA ASN A 120 -33.14 -1.84 6.40
C ASN A 120 -33.06 -0.38 5.91
N LEU A 121 -31.87 0.18 5.78
CA LEU A 121 -31.68 1.55 5.23
C LEU A 121 -31.41 1.49 3.73
N SER A 122 -32.33 2.02 2.93
CA SER A 122 -32.17 2.13 1.49
C SER A 122 -31.21 3.27 1.10
N VAL A 123 -30.22 2.94 0.29
CA VAL A 123 -29.21 3.88 -0.24
C VAL A 123 -29.07 3.65 -1.74
N PRO A 124 -28.88 4.69 -2.57
CA PRO A 124 -28.68 4.51 -4.01
C PRO A 124 -27.50 3.59 -4.32
N ALA A 125 -27.67 2.68 -5.28
CA ALA A 125 -26.61 1.75 -5.70
C ALA A 125 -25.35 2.48 -6.19
N SER A 126 -25.50 3.63 -6.82
CA SER A 126 -24.39 4.48 -7.27
C SER A 126 -23.56 5.02 -6.10
N GLU A 127 -24.20 5.33 -4.97
CA GLU A 127 -23.52 5.79 -3.77
C GLU A 127 -22.76 4.66 -3.06
N VAL A 128 -23.37 3.48 -2.97
CA VAL A 128 -22.69 2.26 -2.50
C VAL A 128 -21.48 1.94 -3.39
N PHE A 129 -21.64 2.07 -4.72
CA PHE A 129 -20.54 1.87 -5.66
C PHE A 129 -19.42 2.90 -5.48
N ARG A 130 -19.77 4.16 -5.26
CA ARG A 130 -18.81 5.24 -5.07
C ARG A 130 -17.90 4.99 -3.87
N VAL A 131 -18.47 4.65 -2.73
CA VAL A 131 -17.70 4.47 -1.48
C VAL A 131 -16.89 3.18 -1.43
N LEU A 132 -17.30 2.13 -2.14
CA LEU A 132 -16.59 0.86 -2.15
C LEU A 132 -15.23 0.97 -2.84
N VAL A 133 -14.22 0.32 -2.27
CA VAL A 133 -12.91 0.14 -2.92
C VAL A 133 -13.02 -0.73 -4.17
N PRO A 134 -12.15 -0.61 -5.16
CA PRO A 134 -12.01 -1.60 -6.22
C PRO A 134 -11.85 -3.03 -5.64
N GLY A 135 -12.62 -3.98 -6.13
CA GLY A 135 -12.69 -5.34 -5.57
C GLY A 135 -13.51 -5.48 -4.29
N GLY A 136 -13.99 -4.37 -3.70
CA GLY A 136 -14.88 -4.38 -2.55
C GLY A 136 -16.24 -4.99 -2.87
N ALA A 137 -16.98 -5.37 -1.84
CA ALA A 137 -18.25 -6.07 -1.98
C ALA A 137 -19.42 -5.33 -1.32
N VAL A 138 -20.60 -5.53 -1.86
CA VAL A 138 -21.86 -5.21 -1.20
C VAL A 138 -22.60 -6.52 -0.90
N VAL A 139 -23.23 -6.58 0.26
CA VAL A 139 -24.20 -7.60 0.65
C VAL A 139 -25.51 -6.91 0.94
N VAL A 140 -26.56 -7.31 0.26
CA VAL A 140 -27.91 -6.79 0.45
C VAL A 140 -28.70 -7.87 1.17
N ALA A 141 -29.11 -7.60 2.41
CA ALA A 141 -29.83 -8.53 3.25
C ALA A 141 -31.28 -8.74 2.76
N ASP A 142 -31.91 -7.67 2.30
CA ASP A 142 -33.25 -7.72 1.71
C ASP A 142 -33.20 -7.15 0.29
N PRO A 143 -33.41 -7.97 -0.75
CA PRO A 143 -33.42 -7.52 -2.15
C PRO A 143 -34.47 -6.45 -2.47
N GLN A 144 -35.44 -6.21 -1.60
CA GLN A 144 -36.40 -5.14 -1.76
C GLN A 144 -35.77 -3.77 -1.47
N THR A 145 -34.76 -3.70 -0.62
CA THR A 145 -34.04 -2.44 -0.29
C THR A 145 -33.10 -2.01 -1.41
N LEU A 146 -32.54 -2.97 -2.15
CA LEU A 146 -31.63 -2.69 -3.28
C LEU A 146 -31.63 -3.89 -4.26
N ALA A 147 -32.31 -3.73 -5.38
CA ALA A 147 -32.51 -4.78 -6.36
C ALA A 147 -31.25 -5.10 -7.19
N LYS A 148 -31.10 -6.35 -7.64
CA LYS A 148 -30.00 -6.78 -8.52
C LYS A 148 -29.86 -5.91 -9.79
N GLN A 149 -30.98 -5.44 -10.36
CA GLN A 149 -30.96 -4.58 -11.54
C GLN A 149 -30.30 -3.23 -11.24
N GLN A 150 -30.57 -2.63 -10.08
CA GLN A 150 -29.97 -1.36 -9.65
C GLN A 150 -28.45 -1.53 -9.44
N LEU A 151 -28.01 -2.67 -8.85
CA LEU A 151 -26.58 -2.96 -8.72
C LEU A 151 -25.89 -3.06 -10.08
N ARG A 152 -26.48 -3.79 -11.04
CA ARG A 152 -25.93 -3.87 -12.41
C ARG A 152 -25.88 -2.51 -13.09
N ALA A 153 -26.94 -1.74 -12.99
CA ALA A 153 -27.00 -0.38 -13.55
C ALA A 153 -25.95 0.57 -12.96
N ALA A 154 -25.59 0.38 -11.70
CA ALA A 154 -24.51 1.14 -11.05
C ALA A 154 -23.10 0.66 -11.40
N GLY A 155 -22.93 -0.40 -12.19
CA GLY A 155 -21.64 -0.92 -12.66
C GLY A 155 -21.07 -2.07 -11.82
N PHE A 156 -21.84 -2.64 -10.90
CA PHE A 156 -21.39 -3.81 -10.15
C PHE A 156 -21.27 -5.05 -11.04
N ALA A 157 -20.20 -5.81 -10.80
CA ALA A 157 -19.98 -7.13 -11.39
C ALA A 157 -20.35 -8.26 -10.40
N ALA A 158 -20.40 -9.50 -10.92
CA ALA A 158 -20.65 -10.71 -10.13
C ALA A 158 -21.90 -10.63 -9.24
N VAL A 159 -22.96 -10.00 -9.73
CA VAL A 159 -24.25 -9.88 -9.02
C VAL A 159 -24.93 -11.24 -8.96
N ARG A 160 -25.04 -11.83 -7.75
CA ARG A 160 -25.58 -13.18 -7.54
C ARG A 160 -26.31 -13.28 -6.21
N ASP A 161 -27.14 -14.31 -6.10
CA ASP A 161 -27.73 -14.69 -4.83
C ASP A 161 -26.66 -15.20 -3.86
N LEU A 162 -26.90 -14.98 -2.59
CA LEU A 162 -26.05 -15.39 -1.50
C LEU A 162 -26.91 -16.04 -0.42
N ASP A 163 -26.73 -17.33 -0.21
CA ASP A 163 -27.39 -18.06 0.87
C ASP A 163 -26.63 -17.81 2.18
N LEU A 164 -27.18 -16.94 3.03
CA LEU A 164 -26.64 -16.63 4.34
C LEU A 164 -27.30 -17.45 5.46
N ALA A 165 -28.57 -17.72 5.31
CA ALA A 165 -29.36 -18.60 6.20
C ALA A 165 -30.49 -19.29 5.42
N PRO A 166 -30.95 -20.47 5.84
CA PRO A 166 -32.07 -21.14 5.18
C PRO A 166 -33.29 -20.23 5.07
N GLY A 167 -33.71 -19.93 3.83
CA GLY A 167 -34.89 -19.13 3.53
C GLY A 167 -34.66 -17.60 3.50
N ALA A 168 -33.45 -17.10 3.75
CA ALA A 168 -33.11 -15.70 3.64
C ALA A 168 -32.48 -15.40 2.26
N LEU A 169 -33.26 -14.75 1.39
CA LEU A 169 -32.78 -14.27 0.09
C LEU A 169 -31.88 -13.07 0.32
N SER A 170 -30.60 -13.22 0.06
CA SER A 170 -29.61 -12.15 0.08
C SER A 170 -28.93 -12.03 -1.28
N VAL A 171 -28.37 -10.88 -1.58
CA VAL A 171 -27.66 -10.62 -2.84
C VAL A 171 -26.25 -10.10 -2.52
N THR A 172 -25.26 -10.55 -3.26
CA THR A 172 -23.92 -9.96 -3.22
C THR A 172 -23.50 -9.51 -4.62
N ALA A 173 -22.67 -8.46 -4.64
CA ALA A 173 -22.05 -7.95 -5.85
C ALA A 173 -20.68 -7.35 -5.54
N ARG A 174 -19.86 -7.15 -6.57
CA ARG A 174 -18.50 -6.59 -6.44
C ARG A 174 -18.30 -5.36 -7.30
N LYS A 175 -17.56 -4.39 -6.77
CA LYS A 175 -17.01 -3.31 -7.56
C LYS A 175 -15.83 -3.84 -8.38
N PRO A 176 -15.88 -3.74 -9.72
CA PRO A 176 -14.76 -4.18 -10.55
C PRO A 176 -13.52 -3.29 -10.33
N TRP A 177 -12.35 -3.81 -10.66
CA TRP A 177 -11.12 -3.01 -10.78
C TRP A 177 -11.21 -2.17 -12.04
N PRO A 178 -10.89 -0.86 -11.98
CA PRO A 178 -10.73 -0.05 -13.18
C PRO A 178 -9.60 -0.61 -14.06
N ALA A 179 -9.84 -0.69 -15.35
CA ALA A 179 -8.84 -1.22 -16.30
C ALA A 179 -7.59 -0.33 -16.42
N ASN A 180 -7.70 0.92 -16.04
CA ASN A 180 -6.64 1.92 -16.06
C ASN A 180 -5.99 2.15 -14.68
N MET A 181 -6.21 1.23 -13.74
CA MET A 181 -5.58 1.21 -12.42
C MET A 181 -4.55 0.09 -12.38
N ASP A 182 -3.34 0.40 -11.98
CA ASP A 182 -2.23 -0.55 -11.95
C ASP A 182 -1.72 -0.80 -10.53
N TRP A 183 -0.91 -1.85 -10.36
CA TRP A 183 -0.29 -2.26 -9.11
C TRP A 183 1.21 -1.99 -9.15
N TRP A 184 1.87 -2.22 -8.03
CA TRP A 184 3.33 -2.10 -7.88
C TRP A 184 3.87 -3.39 -7.27
N SER A 185 3.92 -4.45 -8.05
CA SER A 185 4.11 -5.82 -7.57
C SER A 185 5.54 -6.15 -7.11
N HIS A 186 6.53 -5.42 -7.59
CA HIS A 186 7.95 -5.59 -7.28
C HIS A 186 8.55 -4.29 -6.74
N PRO A 187 9.77 -4.31 -6.18
CA PRO A 187 10.43 -3.11 -5.68
C PRO A 187 10.57 -1.98 -6.71
N ARG A 188 10.59 -2.33 -7.99
CA ARG A 188 10.60 -1.41 -9.13
C ARG A 188 9.45 -1.67 -10.08
N HIS A 189 8.24 -1.69 -9.57
CA HIS A 189 6.98 -1.88 -10.27
C HIS A 189 6.75 -3.32 -10.76
N GLY A 190 7.50 -3.80 -11.75
CA GLY A 190 7.33 -5.11 -12.37
C GLY A 190 8.56 -6.01 -12.27
N ALA A 191 8.42 -7.27 -12.73
CA ALA A 191 9.50 -8.24 -12.78
C ALA A 191 10.61 -7.83 -13.78
N ASP A 192 10.27 -6.99 -14.72
CA ASP A 192 11.14 -6.43 -15.75
C ASP A 192 12.11 -5.35 -15.24
N GLY A 193 11.95 -4.93 -13.98
CA GLY A 193 12.75 -3.87 -13.38
C GLY A 193 12.45 -2.47 -13.90
N ASN A 194 11.42 -2.30 -14.73
CA ASN A 194 11.00 -1.01 -15.25
C ASN A 194 10.26 -0.21 -14.17
N PRO A 195 10.74 0.97 -13.73
CA PRO A 195 10.14 1.72 -12.63
C PRO A 195 8.96 2.59 -13.11
N ALA A 196 8.09 2.05 -13.94
CA ALA A 196 6.99 2.77 -14.56
C ALA A 196 5.70 1.98 -14.46
N SER A 197 4.66 2.63 -13.93
CA SER A 197 3.31 2.08 -13.80
C SER A 197 2.43 2.53 -14.97
N ASP A 198 1.56 1.64 -15.42
CA ASP A 198 0.53 1.96 -16.42
C ASP A 198 -0.71 2.65 -15.81
N ASP A 199 -0.66 3.00 -14.51
CA ASP A 199 -1.76 3.66 -13.81
C ASP A 199 -1.98 5.08 -14.38
N THR A 200 -3.14 5.29 -15.00
CA THR A 200 -3.53 6.61 -15.54
C THR A 200 -4.38 7.44 -14.57
N LEU A 201 -4.74 6.87 -13.41
CA LEU A 201 -5.51 7.56 -12.38
C LEU A 201 -4.62 8.33 -11.40
N VAL A 202 -3.34 7.99 -11.33
CA VAL A 202 -2.35 8.73 -10.54
C VAL A 202 -2.11 10.10 -11.16
N GLY A 203 -2.19 11.14 -10.33
CA GLY A 203 -1.91 12.52 -10.74
C GLY A 203 -1.33 13.34 -9.59
N PRO A 204 -1.00 14.62 -9.84
CA PRO A 204 -0.52 15.51 -8.80
C PRO A 204 -1.50 15.54 -7.62
N PRO A 205 -1.05 15.19 -6.41
CA PRO A 205 -1.94 15.11 -5.27
C PRO A 205 -2.30 16.50 -4.75
N ASP A 206 -3.56 16.65 -4.33
CA ASP A 206 -4.04 17.82 -3.62
C ASP A 206 -4.62 17.48 -2.23
N ARG A 207 -4.62 16.19 -1.87
CA ARG A 207 -5.14 15.73 -0.58
C ARG A 207 -4.39 14.50 -0.04
N VAL A 208 -4.37 14.41 1.28
CA VAL A 208 -3.97 13.18 1.98
C VAL A 208 -5.16 12.22 1.97
N ARG A 209 -4.97 11.04 1.43
CA ARG A 209 -5.99 9.99 1.42
C ARG A 209 -6.09 9.34 2.79
N TRP A 210 -4.96 8.89 3.31
CA TRP A 210 -4.81 8.40 4.66
C TRP A 210 -3.35 8.55 5.11
N ILE A 211 -3.17 8.60 6.42
CA ILE A 211 -1.88 8.56 7.07
C ILE A 211 -1.96 7.60 8.25
N ALA A 212 -0.93 6.78 8.42
CA ALA A 212 -0.82 5.90 9.58
C ALA A 212 0.50 6.16 10.29
N ALA A 213 0.46 6.03 11.62
CA ALA A 213 1.60 6.27 12.46
C ALA A 213 2.79 5.41 12.07
N SER A 214 3.96 6.02 12.15
CA SER A 214 5.23 5.38 11.88
C SER A 214 6.01 5.22 13.17
N THR A 215 6.63 4.07 13.31
CA THR A 215 7.61 3.81 14.36
C THR A 215 9.03 3.75 13.85
N SER A 216 9.22 3.52 12.54
CA SER A 216 10.55 3.45 11.93
C SER A 216 10.48 3.49 10.40
N GLU A 217 11.64 3.64 9.79
CA GLU A 217 11.81 3.50 8.35
C GLU A 217 11.61 2.04 7.92
N VAL A 218 10.86 1.83 6.85
CA VAL A 218 10.56 0.50 6.31
C VAL A 218 10.97 0.43 4.86
N GLU A 219 11.67 -0.61 4.50
CA GLU A 219 12.08 -0.91 3.14
C GLU A 219 11.16 -1.93 2.46
N GLY A 220 11.21 -1.97 1.12
CA GLY A 220 10.56 -3.02 0.35
C GLY A 220 9.04 -2.89 0.26
N MET A 221 8.55 -1.72 -0.11
CA MET A 221 7.12 -1.50 -0.36
C MET A 221 6.72 -2.07 -1.72
N VAL A 222 5.67 -2.90 -1.71
CA VAL A 222 5.00 -3.42 -2.92
C VAL A 222 3.48 -3.41 -2.73
N SER A 223 2.72 -3.43 -3.83
CA SER A 223 1.26 -3.39 -3.80
C SER A 223 0.65 -4.34 -4.82
N ALA A 224 -0.34 -5.11 -4.40
CA ALA A 224 -1.18 -5.91 -5.28
C ALA A 224 -2.53 -6.22 -4.63
N GLY A 225 -3.58 -6.32 -5.44
CA GLY A 225 -4.91 -6.73 -4.98
C GLY A 225 -5.50 -5.87 -3.86
N GLY A 226 -5.21 -4.56 -3.84
CA GLY A 226 -5.70 -3.62 -2.83
C GLY A 226 -4.98 -3.68 -1.49
N ARG A 227 -3.78 -4.25 -1.47
CA ARG A 227 -2.95 -4.36 -0.27
C ARG A 227 -1.56 -3.83 -0.53
N ASN A 228 -1.08 -3.00 0.37
CA ASN A 228 0.30 -2.55 0.42
C ASN A 228 1.06 -3.38 1.44
N TYR A 229 2.20 -3.92 1.03
CA TYR A 229 3.07 -4.74 1.86
C TYR A 229 4.37 -4.00 2.13
N TYR A 230 4.79 -3.99 3.38
CA TYR A 230 5.96 -3.27 3.84
C TYR A 230 6.94 -4.25 4.48
N GLY A 231 8.11 -4.39 3.87
CA GLY A 231 9.15 -5.32 4.32
C GLY A 231 8.75 -6.80 4.32
N GLY A 232 7.59 -7.15 3.74
CA GLY A 232 7.01 -8.50 3.79
C GLY A 232 6.42 -8.90 5.15
N VAL A 233 6.37 -7.99 6.12
CA VAL A 233 5.92 -8.28 7.49
C VAL A 233 4.64 -7.56 7.90
N LEU A 234 4.26 -6.50 7.19
CA LEU A 234 3.10 -5.68 7.47
C LEU A 234 2.26 -5.51 6.21
N ALA A 235 0.97 -5.79 6.29
CA ALA A 235 0.01 -5.46 5.24
C ALA A 235 -0.99 -4.41 5.72
N ARG A 236 -1.24 -3.42 4.85
CA ARG A 236 -2.28 -2.41 5.01
C ARG A 236 -3.20 -2.43 3.79
N ASP A 237 -4.45 -2.09 4.00
CA ASP A 237 -5.36 -1.79 2.89
C ASP A 237 -4.81 -0.58 2.11
N SER A 238 -4.77 -0.67 0.79
CA SER A 238 -4.23 0.37 -0.08
C SER A 238 -5.06 1.66 -0.03
N PHE A 239 -6.38 1.56 0.15
CA PHE A 239 -7.31 2.68 -0.02
C PHE A 239 -7.64 3.41 1.28
N ASN A 240 -7.61 2.72 2.43
CA ASN A 240 -7.95 3.30 3.74
C ASN A 240 -6.83 3.20 4.79
N GLY A 241 -5.72 2.51 4.49
CA GLY A 241 -4.55 2.42 5.36
C GLY A 241 -4.72 1.52 6.59
N LEU A 242 -5.86 0.88 6.78
CA LEU A 242 -6.08 -0.02 7.91
C LEU A 242 -5.09 -1.18 7.89
N ARG A 243 -4.54 -1.50 9.05
CA ARG A 243 -3.67 -2.66 9.21
C ARG A 243 -4.49 -3.94 9.06
N LEU A 244 -4.15 -4.76 8.08
CA LEU A 244 -4.81 -6.04 7.82
C LEU A 244 -4.14 -7.17 8.61
N TRP A 245 -2.82 -7.20 8.62
CA TRP A 245 -2.05 -8.16 9.40
C TRP A 245 -0.61 -7.67 9.62
N HIS A 246 0.04 -8.30 10.58
CA HIS A 246 1.47 -8.17 10.87
C HIS A 246 2.02 -9.54 11.21
N SER A 247 3.11 -9.94 10.58
CA SER A 247 3.77 -11.22 10.77
C SER A 247 5.24 -11.01 11.15
N ASN A 248 5.77 -11.87 12.01
CA ASN A 248 7.20 -11.98 12.22
C ASN A 248 7.73 -13.11 11.33
N LEU A 249 8.48 -12.76 10.29
CA LEU A 249 9.06 -13.74 9.37
C LEU A 249 10.45 -14.23 9.79
N GLY A 250 10.96 -13.82 10.95
CA GLY A 250 12.26 -14.25 11.45
C GLY A 250 13.48 -13.67 10.70
N ASN A 251 13.27 -12.73 9.77
CA ASN A 251 14.35 -12.14 8.95
C ASN A 251 14.83 -10.80 9.48
N ALA A 252 14.27 -10.36 10.59
CA ALA A 252 14.44 -9.02 11.04
C ALA A 252 15.33 -8.99 12.26
N GLU A 253 16.41 -8.26 12.18
CA GLU A 253 17.06 -7.73 13.35
C GLU A 253 16.11 -6.71 14.00
N VAL A 254 15.35 -7.18 14.98
CA VAL A 254 14.58 -6.29 15.83
C VAL A 254 15.58 -5.55 16.71
N ASN A 255 15.91 -4.34 16.34
CA ASN A 255 16.57 -3.45 17.28
C ASN A 255 15.51 -3.03 18.31
N ALA A 256 15.47 -3.76 19.42
CA ALA A 256 14.54 -3.56 20.52
C ALA A 256 14.59 -2.13 21.11
N ALA A 257 15.65 -1.37 20.84
CA ALA A 257 15.84 0.00 21.32
C ALA A 257 15.04 1.06 20.53
N THR A 258 14.46 0.74 19.36
CA THR A 258 13.91 1.76 18.47
C THR A 258 12.43 1.58 18.12
N PHE A 259 11.68 0.65 18.69
CA PHE A 259 10.29 0.34 18.27
C PHE A 259 10.14 0.14 16.75
N ALA A 260 11.22 -0.25 16.11
CA ALA A 260 11.34 -0.29 14.66
C ALA A 260 10.59 -1.49 14.11
N LEU A 261 9.79 -1.28 13.05
CA LEU A 261 9.47 -2.36 12.15
C LEU A 261 10.80 -2.95 11.66
N PRO A 262 10.93 -4.29 11.63
CA PRO A 262 12.18 -4.90 11.25
C PRO A 262 12.63 -4.43 9.88
N ARG A 263 13.85 -3.95 9.77
CA ARG A 263 14.51 -3.77 8.48
C ARG A 263 14.77 -5.15 7.90
N LEU A 264 14.62 -5.28 6.59
CA LEU A 264 15.11 -6.47 5.92
C LEU A 264 16.63 -6.55 6.14
N SER A 265 17.11 -7.68 6.60
CA SER A 265 18.56 -7.90 6.76
C SER A 265 19.25 -7.66 5.42
N ALA A 266 20.44 -7.07 5.46
CA ALA A 266 21.21 -6.83 4.24
C ALA A 266 21.41 -8.13 3.45
N GLY A 267 21.11 -8.09 2.15
CA GLY A 267 21.21 -9.24 1.26
C GLY A 267 20.03 -10.21 1.28
N VAL A 268 18.94 -9.89 1.99
CA VAL A 268 17.69 -10.65 1.89
C VAL A 268 16.85 -10.09 0.75
N ALA A 269 16.27 -10.97 -0.06
CA ALA A 269 15.39 -10.57 -1.15
C ALA A 269 14.17 -9.78 -0.64
N ARG A 270 13.83 -8.73 -1.36
CA ARG A 270 12.62 -7.94 -1.09
C ARG A 270 11.38 -8.72 -1.51
N PRO A 271 10.24 -8.50 -0.85
CA PRO A 271 9.01 -9.22 -1.18
C PRO A 271 8.51 -8.85 -2.59
N VAL A 272 7.82 -9.81 -3.19
CA VAL A 272 7.11 -9.67 -4.46
C VAL A 272 5.66 -10.03 -4.25
N ALA A 273 4.75 -9.14 -4.68
CA ALA A 273 3.33 -9.30 -4.46
C ALA A 273 2.62 -9.80 -5.73
N ALA A 274 1.68 -10.70 -5.53
CA ALA A 274 0.66 -11.07 -6.49
C ALA A 274 -0.73 -10.78 -5.88
N ARG A 275 -1.79 -10.95 -6.65
CA ARG A 275 -3.15 -10.63 -6.21
C ARG A 275 -3.55 -11.28 -4.89
N ASP A 276 -3.22 -12.55 -4.73
CA ASP A 276 -3.63 -13.39 -3.60
C ASP A 276 -2.45 -14.01 -2.84
N ARG A 277 -1.21 -13.68 -3.23
CA ARG A 277 0.03 -14.17 -2.64
C ARG A 277 1.03 -13.05 -2.43
N LEU A 278 1.86 -13.23 -1.40
CA LEU A 278 3.08 -12.46 -1.21
C LEU A 278 4.24 -13.46 -1.13
N TYR A 279 5.21 -13.32 -2.02
CA TYR A 279 6.44 -14.11 -1.99
C TYR A 279 7.47 -13.35 -1.17
N ALA A 280 8.00 -13.99 -0.15
CA ALA A 280 8.91 -13.37 0.80
C ALA A 280 9.88 -14.40 1.39
N ILE A 281 10.82 -13.91 2.18
CA ILE A 281 11.75 -14.77 2.91
C ILE A 281 11.26 -14.91 4.35
N ALA A 282 11.16 -16.13 4.84
CA ALA A 282 10.84 -16.44 6.23
C ALA A 282 11.85 -17.42 6.81
N GLY A 283 12.59 -17.01 7.85
CA GLY A 283 13.61 -17.85 8.44
C GLY A 283 14.71 -18.31 7.46
N GLY A 284 15.03 -17.47 6.47
CA GLY A 284 16.01 -17.78 5.41
C GLY A 284 15.46 -18.60 4.24
N LYS A 285 14.19 -19.02 4.28
CA LYS A 285 13.52 -19.81 3.24
C LYS A 285 12.62 -18.95 2.37
N LEU A 286 12.49 -19.30 1.10
CA LEU A 286 11.51 -18.70 0.21
C LEU A 286 10.13 -19.29 0.49
N VAL A 287 9.16 -18.41 0.76
CA VAL A 287 7.78 -18.79 1.09
C VAL A 287 6.76 -18.01 0.27
N ALA A 288 5.59 -18.60 0.08
CA ALA A 288 4.38 -17.89 -0.30
C ALA A 288 3.50 -17.69 0.94
N LEU A 289 3.08 -16.44 1.15
CA LEU A 289 2.11 -16.06 2.16
C LEU A 289 0.75 -15.85 1.50
N GLU A 290 -0.31 -16.22 2.19
CA GLU A 290 -1.65 -15.79 1.81
C GLU A 290 -1.73 -14.27 1.98
N ALA A 291 -2.04 -13.56 0.90
CA ALA A 291 -2.06 -12.10 0.85
C ALA A 291 -2.98 -11.45 1.89
N ALA A 292 -4.07 -12.13 2.22
CA ALA A 292 -5.10 -11.62 3.12
C ALA A 292 -4.77 -11.77 4.60
N THR A 293 -3.97 -12.77 4.98
CA THR A 293 -3.75 -13.13 6.40
C THR A 293 -2.29 -13.10 6.82
N GLY A 294 -1.35 -13.07 5.87
CA GLY A 294 0.07 -13.18 6.12
C GLY A 294 0.53 -14.58 6.59
N LYS A 295 -0.34 -15.58 6.52
CA LYS A 295 0.01 -16.97 6.85
C LYS A 295 0.86 -17.58 5.75
N VAL A 296 1.92 -18.31 6.13
CA VAL A 296 2.70 -19.14 5.20
C VAL A 296 1.80 -20.27 4.70
N VAL A 297 1.64 -20.34 3.38
CA VAL A 297 0.84 -21.38 2.71
C VAL A 297 1.69 -22.33 1.89
N ARG A 298 2.96 -21.95 1.63
CA ARG A 298 3.90 -22.78 0.87
C ARG A 298 5.34 -22.39 1.16
N GLU A 299 6.25 -23.36 1.17
CA GLU A 299 7.69 -23.18 1.08
C GLU A 299 8.18 -23.66 -0.30
N PHE A 300 9.23 -23.03 -0.82
CA PHE A 300 9.89 -23.43 -2.07
C PHE A 300 11.25 -24.04 -1.73
N PRO A 301 11.51 -25.29 -2.12
CA PRO A 301 12.74 -26.00 -1.76
C PRO A 301 13.92 -25.57 -2.62
N GLY A 302 15.13 -25.90 -2.19
CA GLY A 302 16.35 -25.81 -2.99
C GLY A 302 17.04 -24.46 -3.04
N VAL A 303 16.35 -23.36 -2.73
CA VAL A 303 16.94 -22.03 -2.69
C VAL A 303 17.29 -21.64 -1.25
N GLU A 304 18.55 -21.24 -1.03
CA GLU A 304 19.06 -20.86 0.28
C GLU A 304 19.35 -19.36 0.35
N ARG A 305 18.67 -18.65 1.27
CA ARG A 305 18.85 -17.21 1.47
C ARG A 305 18.75 -16.40 0.17
N PRO A 306 17.63 -16.47 -0.52
CA PRO A 306 17.46 -15.76 -1.78
C PRO A 306 17.69 -14.26 -1.60
N ARG A 307 18.40 -13.67 -2.55
CA ARG A 307 18.80 -12.27 -2.57
C ARG A 307 17.92 -11.42 -3.51
N GLN A 308 17.36 -12.07 -4.53
CA GLN A 308 16.46 -11.43 -5.49
C GLN A 308 15.31 -12.36 -5.83
N LEU A 309 14.16 -11.75 -6.06
CA LEU A 309 12.93 -12.42 -6.47
C LEU A 309 12.30 -11.66 -7.65
N ALA A 310 11.73 -12.41 -8.58
CA ALA A 310 10.88 -11.88 -9.62
C ALA A 310 9.74 -12.85 -9.89
N ASN A 311 8.51 -12.35 -10.09
CA ASN A 311 7.35 -13.16 -10.44
C ASN A 311 6.74 -12.67 -11.75
N SER A 312 6.67 -13.55 -12.74
CA SER A 312 6.03 -13.28 -14.03
C SER A 312 5.02 -14.38 -14.32
N GLY A 313 3.74 -14.01 -14.32
CA GLY A 313 2.66 -14.97 -14.47
C GLY A 313 2.72 -16.11 -13.43
N ASP A 314 2.76 -17.35 -13.91
CA ASP A 314 2.82 -18.55 -13.09
C ASP A 314 4.26 -18.96 -12.69
N THR A 315 5.28 -18.16 -13.02
CA THR A 315 6.68 -18.46 -12.74
C THR A 315 7.27 -17.50 -11.71
N LEU A 316 7.76 -18.04 -10.60
CA LEU A 316 8.54 -17.34 -9.59
C LEU A 316 10.02 -17.67 -9.80
N VAL A 317 10.83 -16.65 -10.03
CA VAL A 317 12.28 -16.77 -10.17
C VAL A 317 12.96 -16.25 -8.91
N ALA A 318 13.90 -16.99 -8.39
CA ALA A 318 14.66 -16.63 -7.21
C ALA A 318 16.16 -16.82 -7.46
N ALA A 319 16.97 -15.84 -7.08
CA ALA A 319 18.41 -15.93 -7.14
C ALA A 319 19.01 -15.94 -5.74
N ASP A 320 19.90 -16.88 -5.47
CA ASP A 320 20.74 -16.92 -4.28
C ASP A 320 22.23 -16.70 -4.63
N GLY A 321 23.15 -17.07 -3.76
CA GLY A 321 24.59 -16.92 -4.04
C GLY A 321 25.19 -18.00 -4.96
N LYS A 322 24.41 -19.03 -5.34
CA LYS A 322 24.90 -20.23 -6.03
C LYS A 322 24.13 -20.54 -7.32
N ALA A 323 22.87 -20.15 -7.39
CA ALA A 323 22.00 -20.50 -8.50
C ALA A 323 20.86 -19.48 -8.72
N VAL A 324 20.26 -19.58 -9.90
CA VAL A 324 18.95 -19.00 -10.22
C VAL A 324 17.97 -20.15 -10.39
N HIS A 325 16.87 -20.10 -9.65
CA HIS A 325 15.82 -21.13 -9.64
C HIS A 325 14.53 -20.57 -10.18
N ALA A 326 13.76 -21.39 -10.87
CA ALA A 326 12.39 -21.06 -11.25
C ALA A 326 11.41 -22.08 -10.70
N TYR A 327 10.27 -21.59 -10.20
CA TYR A 327 9.24 -22.39 -9.58
C TYR A 327 7.88 -22.08 -10.21
N SER A 328 7.05 -23.11 -10.31
CA SER A 328 5.64 -22.90 -10.59
C SER A 328 4.92 -22.31 -9.38
N THR A 329 4.32 -21.14 -9.50
CA THR A 329 3.55 -20.52 -8.42
C THR A 329 2.30 -21.33 -8.08
N ARG A 330 1.78 -22.08 -9.06
CA ARG A 330 0.58 -22.92 -8.90
C ARG A 330 0.87 -24.19 -8.12
N THR A 331 1.92 -24.92 -8.48
CA THR A 331 2.26 -26.21 -7.84
C THR A 331 3.29 -26.10 -6.73
N GLY A 332 4.18 -25.11 -6.78
CA GLY A 332 5.35 -24.93 -5.91
C GLY A 332 6.55 -25.79 -6.32
N GLY A 333 6.41 -26.59 -7.37
CA GLY A 333 7.51 -27.40 -7.89
C GLY A 333 8.55 -26.56 -8.63
N GLU A 334 9.81 -26.96 -8.51
CA GLU A 334 10.90 -26.38 -9.28
C GLU A 334 10.71 -26.75 -10.76
N LEU A 335 10.81 -25.77 -11.64
CA LEU A 335 10.74 -25.92 -13.08
C LEU A 335 12.13 -26.16 -13.66
N TRP A 336 13.10 -25.40 -13.19
CA TRP A 336 14.50 -25.51 -13.56
C TRP A 336 15.40 -24.79 -12.53
N SER A 337 16.68 -25.13 -12.56
CA SER A 337 17.73 -24.48 -11.80
C SER A 337 18.95 -24.27 -12.68
N PHE A 338 19.60 -23.12 -12.56
CA PHE A 338 20.79 -22.73 -13.30
C PHE A 338 21.89 -22.31 -12.33
N ALA A 339 23.04 -22.95 -12.38
CA ALA A 339 24.18 -22.60 -11.55
C ALA A 339 24.70 -21.20 -11.89
N ALA A 340 24.68 -20.29 -10.93
CA ALA A 340 25.10 -18.90 -11.08
C ALA A 340 25.78 -18.39 -9.82
N VAL A 341 26.93 -17.74 -9.99
CA VAL A 341 27.70 -17.20 -8.87
C VAL A 341 27.30 -15.77 -8.60
N ASP A 342 26.75 -15.51 -7.41
CA ASP A 342 26.33 -14.19 -6.96
C ASP A 342 25.47 -13.42 -7.99
N ALA A 343 24.42 -14.06 -8.48
CA ALA A 343 23.51 -13.45 -9.44
C ALA A 343 22.91 -12.14 -8.90
N THR A 344 22.97 -11.09 -9.72
CA THR A 344 22.48 -9.73 -9.42
C THR A 344 21.73 -9.15 -10.61
N ASN A 345 21.00 -8.05 -10.40
CA ASN A 345 20.21 -7.39 -11.47
C ASN A 345 19.24 -8.35 -12.19
N LEU A 346 18.62 -9.23 -11.40
CA LEU A 346 17.62 -10.18 -11.93
C LEU A 346 16.41 -9.44 -12.45
N VAL A 347 16.10 -9.64 -13.72
CA VAL A 347 14.89 -9.14 -14.41
C VAL A 347 14.26 -10.24 -15.24
N VAL A 348 12.92 -10.18 -15.34
CA VAL A 348 12.13 -11.18 -16.06
C VAL A 348 11.06 -10.46 -16.88
N SER A 349 11.02 -10.69 -18.17
CA SER A 349 9.97 -10.18 -19.07
C SER A 349 9.80 -11.06 -20.28
N GLY A 350 8.56 -11.24 -20.72
CA GLY A 350 8.26 -12.05 -21.89
C GLY A 350 8.74 -13.49 -21.73
N GLU A 351 9.71 -13.89 -22.55
CA GLU A 351 10.27 -15.24 -22.59
C GLU A 351 11.65 -15.34 -21.89
N PHE A 352 12.18 -14.22 -21.36
CA PHE A 352 13.56 -14.15 -20.90
C PHE A 352 13.68 -13.89 -19.40
N VAL A 353 14.73 -14.50 -18.82
CA VAL A 353 15.31 -14.14 -17.52
C VAL A 353 16.71 -13.61 -17.77
N SER A 354 17.03 -12.42 -17.29
CA SER A 354 18.40 -11.89 -17.40
C SER A 354 18.94 -11.48 -16.03
N PHE A 355 20.24 -11.69 -15.86
CA PHE A 355 20.97 -11.32 -14.65
C PHE A 355 22.47 -11.14 -14.94
N LEU A 356 23.19 -10.54 -14.02
CA LEU A 356 24.65 -10.52 -14.00
C LEU A 356 25.14 -11.55 -13.00
N GLN A 357 26.25 -12.23 -13.32
CA GLN A 357 26.91 -13.16 -12.40
C GLN A 357 28.43 -12.94 -12.38
N GLY A 358 29.08 -13.40 -11.33
CA GLY A 358 30.54 -13.37 -11.20
C GLY A 358 31.02 -12.70 -9.92
N GLN A 359 32.29 -12.88 -9.59
CA GLN A 359 32.95 -12.29 -8.44
C GLN A 359 34.37 -11.80 -8.82
N PRO A 360 34.53 -10.62 -9.43
CA PRO A 360 35.84 -10.12 -9.87
C PRO A 360 36.88 -10.07 -8.77
N LYS A 361 36.47 -9.76 -7.53
CA LYS A 361 37.37 -9.79 -6.36
C LYS A 361 37.92 -11.17 -6.02
N ARG A 362 37.32 -12.23 -6.55
CA ARG A 362 37.76 -13.64 -6.40
C ARG A 362 38.25 -14.23 -7.71
N GLY A 363 38.51 -13.40 -8.72
CA GLY A 363 39.04 -13.84 -10.01
C GLY A 363 37.98 -14.39 -10.97
N LEU A 364 36.69 -14.32 -10.63
CA LEU A 364 35.58 -14.72 -11.55
C LEU A 364 35.11 -13.50 -12.30
N ALA A 365 35.28 -13.51 -13.63
CA ALA A 365 34.82 -12.42 -14.48
C ALA A 365 33.31 -12.16 -14.34
N LEU A 366 32.91 -10.91 -14.51
CA LEU A 366 31.48 -10.58 -14.63
C LEU A 366 30.98 -11.02 -15.99
N GLU A 367 29.78 -11.57 -16.00
CA GLU A 367 29.09 -12.04 -17.17
C GLU A 367 27.62 -11.62 -17.12
N ALA A 368 27.09 -11.13 -18.24
CA ALA A 368 25.66 -10.98 -18.44
C ALA A 368 25.12 -12.27 -19.05
N VAL A 369 24.00 -12.74 -18.50
CA VAL A 369 23.37 -14.01 -18.90
C VAL A 369 21.90 -13.75 -19.20
N ALA A 370 21.42 -14.37 -20.28
CA ALA A 370 19.98 -14.50 -20.55
C ALA A 370 19.61 -15.98 -20.71
N LEU A 371 18.49 -16.34 -20.08
CA LEU A 371 17.91 -17.68 -20.13
C LEU A 371 16.50 -17.61 -20.70
N ASP A 372 16.06 -18.68 -21.36
CA ASP A 372 14.65 -18.91 -21.64
C ASP A 372 13.89 -19.12 -20.32
N LEU A 373 12.86 -18.34 -20.07
CA LEU A 373 12.09 -18.36 -18.81
C LEU A 373 11.42 -19.69 -18.54
N ARG A 374 10.97 -20.38 -19.58
CA ARG A 374 10.23 -21.63 -19.44
C ARG A 374 11.12 -22.83 -19.16
N THR A 375 12.32 -22.85 -19.73
CA THR A 375 13.20 -24.04 -19.72
C THR A 375 14.48 -23.87 -18.91
N GLY A 376 14.89 -22.63 -18.61
CA GLY A 376 16.20 -22.32 -18.03
C GLY A 376 17.37 -22.50 -19.01
N ALA A 377 17.11 -22.78 -20.28
CA ALA A 377 18.16 -22.92 -21.29
C ALA A 377 18.84 -21.57 -21.56
N VAL A 378 20.15 -21.62 -21.74
CA VAL A 378 20.95 -20.42 -22.05
C VAL A 378 20.58 -19.91 -23.45
N ALA A 379 20.06 -18.69 -23.53
CA ALA A 379 19.88 -17.96 -24.78
C ALA A 379 21.24 -17.39 -25.23
N TRP A 380 21.93 -16.72 -24.35
CA TRP A 380 23.26 -16.19 -24.59
C TRP A 380 24.00 -15.87 -23.27
N ARG A 381 25.34 -15.69 -23.39
CA ARG A 381 26.24 -15.20 -22.36
C ARG A 381 27.23 -14.21 -22.96
N ARG A 382 27.51 -13.12 -22.25
CA ARG A 382 28.47 -12.08 -22.67
C ARG A 382 29.34 -11.63 -21.51
N SER A 383 30.64 -11.75 -21.64
CA SER A 383 31.65 -11.22 -20.71
C SER A 383 32.52 -10.12 -21.32
N ASP A 384 32.33 -9.86 -22.61
CA ASP A 384 33.11 -8.97 -23.45
C ASP A 384 32.61 -7.50 -23.43
N TYR A 385 31.52 -7.20 -22.70
CA TYR A 385 31.08 -5.82 -22.51
C TYR A 385 31.98 -5.09 -21.50
N PRO A 386 32.76 -4.06 -21.92
CA PRO A 386 33.73 -3.39 -21.03
C PRO A 386 33.08 -2.61 -19.87
N TRP A 387 31.79 -2.32 -19.99
CA TRP A 387 31.02 -1.56 -18.99
C TRP A 387 30.33 -2.43 -17.94
N LEU A 388 30.34 -3.76 -18.03
CA LEU A 388 29.71 -4.68 -17.05
C LEU A 388 30.02 -4.35 -15.59
N PRO A 389 31.28 -4.05 -15.21
CA PRO A 389 31.61 -3.73 -13.80
C PRO A 389 30.94 -2.48 -13.25
N LYS A 390 30.42 -1.63 -14.13
CA LYS A 390 29.77 -0.36 -13.78
C LYS A 390 28.25 -0.41 -13.87
N VAL A 391 27.64 -1.55 -14.19
CA VAL A 391 26.18 -1.70 -14.25
C VAL A 391 25.59 -1.52 -12.85
N SER A 392 24.70 -0.55 -12.74
CA SER A 392 23.97 -0.26 -11.51
C SER A 392 22.59 -0.89 -11.49
N ARG A 393 21.93 -0.94 -12.63
CA ARG A 393 20.59 -1.50 -12.83
C ARG A 393 20.39 -2.02 -14.23
N THR A 394 19.38 -2.89 -14.34
CA THR A 394 18.96 -3.47 -15.61
C THR A 394 17.45 -3.32 -15.74
N VAL A 395 16.98 -3.03 -16.94
CA VAL A 395 15.56 -2.99 -17.32
C VAL A 395 15.38 -3.87 -18.55
N LEU A 396 14.41 -4.75 -18.50
CA LEU A 396 14.05 -5.63 -19.63
C LEU A 396 12.66 -5.25 -20.14
N HIS A 397 12.58 -4.74 -21.35
CA HIS A 397 11.31 -4.36 -21.96
C HIS A 397 11.23 -4.88 -23.39
N ASN A 398 10.23 -5.72 -23.68
CA ASN A 398 10.12 -6.44 -24.94
C ASN A 398 11.40 -7.22 -25.26
N ASP A 399 12.02 -6.99 -26.44
CA ASP A 399 13.30 -7.58 -26.81
C ASP A 399 14.51 -6.68 -26.50
N GLN A 400 14.37 -5.69 -25.64
CA GLN A 400 15.43 -4.76 -25.28
C GLN A 400 15.85 -4.95 -23.81
N LEU A 401 17.14 -5.19 -23.60
CA LEU A 401 17.76 -5.23 -22.29
C LEU A 401 18.63 -3.98 -22.14
N ALA A 402 18.19 -3.06 -21.31
CA ALA A 402 18.85 -1.80 -21.05
C ALA A 402 19.67 -1.87 -19.76
N PHE A 403 20.97 -1.60 -19.83
CA PHE A 403 21.89 -1.54 -18.72
C PHE A 403 22.20 -0.09 -18.38
N GLU A 404 21.81 0.34 -17.18
CA GLU A 404 22.19 1.64 -16.63
C GLU A 404 23.60 1.55 -16.06
N VAL A 405 24.54 2.22 -16.69
CA VAL A 405 25.96 2.21 -16.34
C VAL A 405 26.34 3.50 -15.65
N SER A 406 26.95 3.43 -14.49
CA SER A 406 27.42 4.61 -13.78
C SER A 406 28.63 4.29 -12.91
N SER A 407 29.49 5.28 -12.74
CA SER A 407 30.53 5.25 -11.72
C SER A 407 30.16 6.22 -10.61
N LEU A 408 30.01 5.70 -9.40
CA LEU A 408 29.81 6.55 -8.21
C LEU A 408 31.08 7.29 -7.79
N SER A 409 32.24 6.82 -8.24
CA SER A 409 33.55 7.34 -7.86
C SER A 409 34.12 8.37 -8.86
N ASP A 410 33.68 8.33 -10.11
CA ASP A 410 34.17 9.22 -11.16
C ASP A 410 33.17 10.34 -11.44
N HIS A 411 33.50 11.54 -11.02
CA HIS A 411 32.68 12.72 -11.33
C HIS A 411 32.65 13.02 -12.84
N ASP A 412 33.63 12.52 -13.59
CA ASP A 412 33.80 12.78 -15.02
C ASP A 412 33.32 11.65 -15.93
N ALA A 413 33.07 10.44 -15.38
CA ALA A 413 32.52 9.36 -16.16
C ALA A 413 31.03 9.57 -16.39
N GLY A 414 30.65 9.87 -17.62
CA GLY A 414 29.26 10.03 -18.03
C GLY A 414 28.43 8.81 -17.67
N ASN A 415 27.18 9.07 -17.27
CA ASN A 415 26.19 8.02 -17.11
C ASN A 415 25.86 7.45 -18.48
N GLY A 416 25.99 6.15 -18.64
CA GLY A 416 25.71 5.45 -19.89
C GLY A 416 24.43 4.64 -19.83
N LEU A 417 23.78 4.54 -20.96
CA LEU A 417 22.76 3.55 -21.21
C LEU A 417 23.23 2.67 -22.36
N HIS A 418 23.37 1.40 -22.12
CA HIS A 418 23.73 0.41 -23.14
C HIS A 418 22.53 -0.51 -23.35
N VAL A 419 22.04 -0.59 -24.58
CA VAL A 419 20.88 -1.40 -24.92
C VAL A 419 21.31 -2.52 -25.85
N VAL A 420 20.95 -3.74 -25.49
CA VAL A 420 21.24 -4.94 -26.27
C VAL A 420 19.94 -5.68 -26.58
N SER A 421 19.94 -6.54 -27.59
CA SER A 421 18.82 -7.46 -27.83
C SER A 421 18.74 -8.48 -26.68
N ALA A 422 17.58 -8.60 -26.06
CA ALA A 422 17.35 -9.60 -25.03
C ALA A 422 17.44 -11.04 -25.57
N ARG A 423 17.17 -11.20 -26.86
CA ARG A 423 17.19 -12.50 -27.55
C ARG A 423 18.59 -12.98 -27.91
N THR A 424 19.49 -12.08 -28.31
CA THR A 424 20.81 -12.45 -28.86
C THR A 424 21.99 -11.92 -28.07
N GLY A 425 21.79 -10.94 -27.20
CA GLY A 425 22.87 -10.22 -26.52
C GLY A 425 23.65 -9.26 -27.43
N GLU A 426 23.25 -9.09 -28.69
CA GLU A 426 23.94 -8.15 -29.59
C GLU A 426 23.63 -6.70 -29.21
N PRO A 427 24.67 -5.81 -29.17
CA PRO A 427 24.48 -4.39 -28.94
C PRO A 427 23.55 -3.78 -29.99
N LEU A 428 22.55 -3.03 -29.56
CA LEU A 428 21.64 -2.26 -30.42
C LEU A 428 22.11 -0.82 -30.53
N TRP A 429 22.33 -0.17 -29.39
CA TRP A 429 22.84 1.20 -29.31
C TRP A 429 23.33 1.51 -27.90
N GLU A 430 24.10 2.59 -27.77
CA GLU A 430 24.56 3.14 -26.51
C GLU A 430 24.48 4.66 -26.52
N LYS A 431 24.33 5.26 -25.34
CA LYS A 431 24.30 6.71 -25.18
C LYS A 431 24.78 7.14 -23.80
N VAL A 432 25.55 8.23 -23.77
CA VAL A 432 26.03 8.88 -22.54
C VAL A 432 25.19 10.11 -22.25
N PHE A 433 24.91 10.36 -20.98
CA PHE A 433 24.15 11.50 -20.51
C PHE A 433 24.95 12.32 -19.50
N PRO A 434 24.66 13.62 -19.36
CA PRO A 434 25.23 14.41 -18.29
C PRO A 434 24.90 13.77 -16.92
N PRO A 435 25.88 13.71 -15.99
CA PRO A 435 25.61 13.19 -14.66
C PRO A 435 24.70 14.16 -13.90
N GLY A 436 23.76 13.62 -13.15
CA GLY A 436 23.06 14.35 -12.11
C GLY A 436 24.00 14.66 -10.95
N MET A 437 23.57 15.45 -9.99
CA MET A 437 24.34 15.73 -8.79
C MET A 437 23.79 14.99 -7.57
N ASN A 438 24.60 14.89 -6.52
CA ASN A 438 24.33 14.19 -5.28
C ASN A 438 24.05 12.69 -5.47
N HIS A 439 22.96 12.19 -4.85
CA HIS A 439 22.65 10.77 -4.82
C HIS A 439 22.01 10.26 -6.12
N ASN A 440 21.63 11.15 -7.05
CA ASN A 440 21.03 10.79 -8.34
C ASN A 440 21.91 11.19 -9.52
N ARG A 441 23.14 10.71 -9.51
CA ARG A 441 24.12 10.98 -10.58
C ARG A 441 23.87 10.18 -11.85
N GLN A 442 23.06 9.13 -11.74
CA GLN A 442 22.90 8.11 -12.77
C GLN A 442 21.75 8.45 -13.70
N ALA A 443 21.94 8.22 -14.99
CA ALA A 443 20.84 8.17 -15.94
C ALA A 443 19.89 7.03 -15.58
N ARG A 444 18.57 7.30 -15.59
CA ARG A 444 17.55 6.35 -15.21
C ARG A 444 16.59 6.11 -16.35
N ALA A 445 16.49 4.86 -16.78
CA ALA A 445 15.66 4.42 -17.89
C ALA A 445 14.25 4.03 -17.40
N MET A 446 13.24 4.49 -18.13
CA MET A 446 11.84 4.17 -17.91
C MET A 446 11.18 3.94 -19.28
N PHE A 447 10.75 2.71 -19.53
CA PHE A 447 9.95 2.40 -20.71
C PHE A 447 8.49 2.70 -20.41
N LEU A 448 7.88 3.52 -21.24
CA LEU A 448 6.47 3.87 -21.21
C LEU A 448 5.86 3.61 -22.58
N ASN A 449 4.52 3.59 -22.67
CA ASN A 449 3.82 3.40 -23.96
C ASN A 449 4.24 4.42 -25.03
N SER A 450 4.73 5.60 -24.62
CA SER A 450 5.20 6.67 -25.49
C SER A 450 6.67 6.57 -25.90
N GLY A 451 7.39 5.52 -25.50
CA GLY A 451 8.80 5.32 -25.81
C GLY A 451 9.69 5.19 -24.57
N LEU A 452 10.98 5.36 -24.76
CA LEU A 452 11.98 5.30 -23.70
C LEU A 452 12.26 6.70 -23.16
N TRP A 453 12.08 6.87 -21.84
CA TRP A 453 12.37 8.13 -21.15
C TRP A 453 13.58 7.96 -20.24
N ILE A 454 14.49 8.94 -20.29
CA ILE A 454 15.71 8.91 -19.48
C ILE A 454 15.76 10.18 -18.63
N LEU A 455 15.78 9.99 -17.29
CA LEU A 455 16.10 11.07 -16.37
C LEU A 455 17.62 11.19 -16.23
N HIS A 456 18.16 12.39 -16.38
CA HIS A 456 19.60 12.67 -16.33
C HIS A 456 19.89 14.07 -15.80
N GLY A 457 21.17 14.44 -15.66
CA GLY A 457 21.56 15.78 -15.27
C GLY A 457 21.21 16.83 -16.33
N GLY A 458 20.87 18.02 -15.88
CA GLY A 458 20.59 19.14 -16.76
C GLY A 458 21.85 19.86 -17.27
N LYS A 459 21.70 20.65 -18.32
CA LYS A 459 22.81 21.41 -18.93
C LYS A 459 23.38 22.50 -18.03
N THR A 460 22.60 23.06 -17.13
CA THR A 460 22.97 24.12 -16.21
C THR A 460 23.43 23.55 -14.87
N ASN A 461 24.55 22.87 -14.91
CA ASN A 461 25.18 22.32 -13.71
C ASN A 461 26.02 23.38 -12.97
N THR A 462 25.58 24.64 -12.92
CA THR A 462 26.17 25.64 -12.07
C THR A 462 25.70 25.39 -10.65
N ALA A 463 26.61 24.87 -9.83
CA ALA A 463 26.39 24.74 -8.42
C ALA A 463 26.05 26.09 -7.80
N ASP A 464 24.77 26.41 -7.68
CA ASP A 464 24.35 27.45 -6.74
C ASP A 464 24.55 26.86 -5.33
N PRO A 465 25.44 27.42 -4.51
CA PRO A 465 25.70 26.97 -3.15
C PRO A 465 24.42 26.94 -2.28
N ALA A 466 23.43 27.76 -2.62
CA ALA A 466 22.13 27.77 -1.94
C ALA A 466 21.25 26.54 -2.27
N ASN A 467 21.55 25.84 -3.35
CA ASN A 467 20.80 24.67 -3.83
C ASN A 467 21.58 23.36 -3.70
N ILE A 468 22.52 23.28 -2.76
CA ILE A 468 23.26 22.03 -2.48
C ILE A 468 22.26 20.90 -2.21
N GLY A 469 22.13 19.98 -3.15
CA GLY A 469 21.23 18.82 -3.05
C GLY A 469 19.99 18.86 -3.92
N HIS A 470 19.66 19.97 -4.56
CA HIS A 470 18.43 20.17 -5.33
C HIS A 470 18.74 20.77 -6.70
N LEU A 471 19.41 20.02 -7.55
CA LEU A 471 19.72 20.49 -8.89
C LEU A 471 18.64 20.11 -9.88
N PRO A 472 18.34 20.98 -10.85
CA PRO A 472 17.44 20.69 -11.93
C PRO A 472 17.90 19.45 -12.68
N LEU A 473 16.94 18.59 -13.01
CA LEU A 473 17.12 17.45 -13.88
C LEU A 473 16.45 17.70 -15.21
N GLU A 474 16.91 17.00 -16.21
CA GLU A 474 16.23 16.90 -17.51
C GLU A 474 15.71 15.48 -17.71
N VAL A 475 14.61 15.35 -18.42
CA VAL A 475 14.10 14.09 -18.92
C VAL A 475 14.07 14.12 -20.45
N SER A 476 14.72 13.15 -21.05
CA SER A 476 14.76 13.00 -22.51
C SER A 476 13.91 11.84 -22.96
N ALA A 477 13.04 12.07 -23.95
CA ALA A 477 12.37 11.01 -24.70
C ALA A 477 13.31 10.52 -25.80
N LEU A 478 13.50 9.21 -25.89
CA LEU A 478 14.31 8.56 -26.91
C LEU A 478 13.47 7.60 -27.74
N ASP A 479 13.86 7.48 -28.98
CA ASP A 479 13.45 6.33 -29.79
C ASP A 479 14.08 5.06 -29.19
N PRO A 480 13.30 4.09 -28.73
CA PRO A 480 13.83 2.92 -28.05
C PRO A 480 14.66 1.99 -28.96
N LEU A 481 14.49 2.06 -30.28
CA LEU A 481 15.21 1.20 -31.23
C LEU A 481 16.58 1.78 -31.63
N THR A 482 16.72 3.11 -31.61
CA THR A 482 17.93 3.78 -32.12
C THR A 482 18.68 4.61 -31.07
N GLY A 483 18.05 4.87 -29.91
CA GLY A 483 18.60 5.78 -28.90
C GLY A 483 18.59 7.26 -29.31
N GLN A 484 17.98 7.62 -30.45
CA GLN A 484 17.86 9.00 -30.90
C GLN A 484 17.02 9.81 -29.91
N THR A 485 17.51 10.98 -29.49
CA THR A 485 16.72 11.89 -28.66
C THR A 485 15.63 12.56 -29.49
N LEU A 486 14.39 12.38 -29.09
CA LEU A 486 13.20 12.94 -29.74
C LEU A 486 12.81 14.27 -29.11
N ALA A 487 12.96 14.40 -27.77
CA ALA A 487 12.65 15.60 -27.03
C ALA A 487 13.40 15.61 -25.70
N THR A 488 13.66 16.79 -25.13
CA THR A 488 14.20 16.98 -23.80
C THR A 488 13.37 18.04 -23.08
N ARG A 489 13.11 17.84 -21.79
CA ARG A 489 12.29 18.72 -20.94
C ARG A 489 12.88 18.81 -19.54
N ASP A 490 12.55 19.89 -18.84
CA ASP A 490 12.83 20.00 -17.41
C ASP A 490 12.06 18.95 -16.62
N ALA A 491 12.68 18.40 -15.59
CA ALA A 491 12.14 17.31 -14.79
C ALA A 491 12.09 17.59 -13.27
N GLY A 492 12.08 18.86 -12.89
CA GLY A 492 12.09 19.26 -11.49
C GLY A 492 13.45 19.08 -10.82
N LEU A 493 13.46 18.91 -9.51
CA LEU A 493 14.67 18.84 -8.69
C LEU A 493 15.02 17.40 -8.34
N THR A 494 16.30 17.13 -8.15
CA THR A 494 16.76 15.82 -7.68
C THR A 494 16.91 15.77 -6.16
N HIS A 495 16.77 14.56 -5.60
CA HIS A 495 17.10 14.23 -4.21
C HIS A 495 17.53 12.75 -4.08
N CYS A 496 17.56 12.22 -2.85
CA CYS A 496 18.21 10.97 -2.46
C CYS A 496 17.65 9.66 -3.06
N PHE A 497 16.65 9.66 -3.91
CA PHE A 497 15.98 8.44 -4.35
C PHE A 497 15.80 8.39 -5.87
N PRO A 498 15.75 7.18 -6.42
CA PRO A 498 15.54 7.01 -7.85
C PRO A 498 14.13 7.47 -8.27
N PRO A 499 14.01 8.06 -9.46
CA PRO A 499 12.72 8.42 -10.02
C PRO A 499 11.89 7.17 -10.34
N VAL A 500 10.60 7.39 -10.37
CA VAL A 500 9.61 6.45 -10.89
C VAL A 500 8.65 7.19 -11.80
N ALA A 501 7.92 6.48 -12.65
CA ALA A 501 6.97 7.10 -13.54
C ALA A 501 5.61 6.41 -13.50
N THR A 502 4.61 7.13 -13.99
CA THR A 502 3.34 6.56 -14.47
C THR A 502 3.25 6.76 -15.97
N ALA A 503 2.19 6.28 -16.59
CA ALA A 503 1.94 6.51 -18.02
C ALA A 503 2.02 8.00 -18.43
N ARG A 504 1.84 8.93 -17.50
CA ARG A 504 1.83 10.38 -17.76
C ARG A 504 2.84 11.18 -16.97
N TYR A 505 3.15 10.80 -15.73
CA TYR A 505 3.94 11.62 -14.82
C TYR A 505 5.25 10.96 -14.43
N LEU A 506 6.32 11.74 -14.45
CA LEU A 506 7.58 11.40 -13.79
C LEU A 506 7.55 11.96 -12.37
N LEU A 507 7.86 11.13 -11.39
CA LEU A 507 8.01 11.50 -9.98
C LEU A 507 9.49 11.56 -9.63
N SER A 508 9.96 12.75 -9.30
CA SER A 508 11.36 12.99 -8.94
C SER A 508 11.47 13.93 -7.73
N GLY A 509 12.66 14.19 -7.28
CA GLY A 509 12.96 15.23 -6.30
C GLY A 509 12.25 15.07 -4.95
N VAL A 510 11.78 16.18 -4.44
CA VAL A 510 11.07 16.30 -3.17
C VAL A 510 9.57 16.26 -3.41
N PHE A 511 9.12 15.36 -4.24
CA PHE A 511 7.75 15.21 -4.75
C PHE A 511 7.42 16.16 -5.90
N ASP A 512 8.34 16.28 -6.81
CA ASP A 512 8.08 16.94 -8.09
C ASP A 512 7.43 15.94 -9.05
N MET A 513 6.33 16.33 -9.66
CA MET A 513 5.66 15.55 -10.70
C MET A 513 5.75 16.31 -12.02
N THR A 514 6.49 15.75 -12.94
CA THR A 514 6.63 16.29 -14.30
C THR A 514 5.62 15.62 -15.22
N ASP A 515 4.72 16.40 -15.79
CA ASP A 515 3.82 15.91 -16.86
C ASP A 515 4.64 15.69 -18.13
N LEU A 516 4.81 14.45 -18.53
CA LEU A 516 5.63 14.06 -19.68
C LEU A 516 5.05 14.54 -21.03
N GLN A 517 3.78 14.86 -21.10
CA GLN A 517 3.14 15.39 -22.32
C GLN A 517 3.36 16.89 -22.46
N SER A 518 3.10 17.67 -21.40
CA SER A 518 3.18 19.13 -21.44
C SER A 518 4.53 19.69 -20.99
N GLY A 519 5.33 18.92 -20.27
CA GLY A 519 6.57 19.39 -19.61
C GLY A 519 6.31 20.21 -18.33
N LYS A 520 5.07 20.36 -17.90
CA LYS A 520 4.75 21.10 -16.69
C LYS A 520 5.22 20.34 -15.45
N VAL A 521 6.02 21.01 -14.62
CA VAL A 521 6.43 20.50 -13.31
C VAL A 521 5.47 21.01 -12.24
N VAL A 522 4.91 20.09 -11.46
CA VAL A 522 4.10 20.40 -10.29
C VAL A 522 4.92 20.07 -9.06
N VAL A 523 5.28 21.08 -8.29
CA VAL A 523 6.05 20.95 -7.05
C VAL A 523 5.09 20.81 -5.88
N ASN A 524 5.27 19.77 -5.07
CA ASN A 524 4.46 19.53 -3.90
C ASN A 524 5.34 19.16 -2.69
N PRO A 525 5.74 20.14 -1.85
CA PRO A 525 6.70 19.93 -0.77
C PRO A 525 6.11 19.26 0.49
N ILE A 526 4.91 18.68 0.42
CA ILE A 526 4.21 18.06 1.56
C ILE A 526 4.96 16.85 2.13
N THR A 527 5.69 16.15 1.30
CA THR A 527 6.47 14.96 1.68
C THR A 527 7.60 14.73 0.68
N LYS A 528 8.44 13.75 0.96
CA LYS A 528 9.42 13.21 0.02
C LYS A 528 9.42 11.69 0.08
N ALA A 529 10.06 11.06 -0.87
CA ALA A 529 10.29 9.63 -0.82
C ALA A 529 11.27 9.22 0.29
N ASN A 530 11.26 7.95 0.63
CA ASN A 530 12.27 7.34 1.49
C ASN A 530 13.65 7.38 0.81
N CYS A 531 14.71 7.53 1.59
CA CYS A 531 16.10 7.49 1.10
C CYS A 531 16.57 6.07 0.73
N SER A 532 15.69 5.10 0.68
CA SER A 532 16.00 3.75 0.19
C SER A 532 16.35 3.75 -1.29
N ALA A 533 17.39 3.04 -1.67
CA ALA A 533 17.91 3.02 -3.02
C ALA A 533 16.96 2.42 -4.09
N GLU A 534 15.90 1.74 -3.69
CA GLU A 534 15.05 0.99 -4.63
C GLU A 534 13.57 1.33 -4.61
N GLY A 535 13.08 2.11 -3.65
CA GLY A 535 11.66 2.37 -3.55
C GLY A 535 11.34 3.67 -2.82
N GLY A 536 11.47 4.79 -3.52
CA GLY A 536 11.14 6.09 -2.96
C GLY A 536 9.63 6.36 -2.99
N TRP A 537 9.07 6.28 -4.16
CA TRP A 537 7.67 6.48 -4.49
C TRP A 537 7.04 5.18 -4.96
N MET A 538 5.77 5.00 -4.67
CA MET A 538 4.96 3.91 -5.24
C MET A 538 3.66 4.48 -5.80
N PRO A 539 3.64 4.90 -7.08
CA PRO A 539 2.42 5.28 -7.75
C PRO A 539 1.65 4.02 -8.18
N ALA A 540 0.52 3.78 -7.55
CA ALA A 540 -0.34 2.62 -7.80
C ALA A 540 -1.75 2.85 -7.27
N ASN A 541 -2.72 2.10 -7.76
CA ASN A 541 -4.11 2.14 -7.29
C ASN A 541 -4.76 3.55 -7.39
N GLY A 542 -4.31 4.39 -8.33
CA GLY A 542 -4.72 5.78 -8.45
C GLY A 542 -4.17 6.72 -7.36
N LEU A 543 -3.20 6.27 -6.57
CA LEU A 543 -2.63 6.97 -5.41
C LEU A 543 -1.10 7.00 -5.49
N VAL A 544 -0.47 7.87 -4.70
CA VAL A 544 0.97 7.82 -4.46
C VAL A 544 1.22 7.47 -3.00
N TYR A 545 1.98 6.41 -2.78
CA TYR A 545 2.32 5.96 -1.43
C TYR A 545 3.75 6.31 -1.08
N THR A 546 3.96 6.60 0.20
CA THR A 546 5.29 6.75 0.80
C THR A 546 5.38 5.94 2.09
N THR A 547 6.60 5.53 2.43
CA THR A 547 6.92 4.85 3.67
C THR A 547 7.36 5.82 4.75
N PRO A 548 7.35 5.40 6.02
CA PRO A 548 8.01 6.12 7.10
C PRO A 548 9.46 6.42 6.80
N LYS A 549 9.93 7.56 7.26
CA LYS A 549 11.30 8.03 7.05
C LYS A 549 11.82 8.77 8.29
N HIS A 550 13.09 8.60 8.57
CA HIS A 550 13.78 9.26 9.69
C HIS A 550 14.54 10.52 9.26
N CYS A 551 14.81 10.67 7.98
CA CYS A 551 15.57 11.79 7.44
C CYS A 551 14.92 13.13 7.79
N SER A 552 15.74 14.10 8.23
CA SER A 552 15.32 15.44 8.64
C SER A 552 15.68 16.53 7.62
N CYS A 553 16.14 16.15 6.41
CA CYS A 553 16.55 17.11 5.38
C CYS A 553 15.43 18.06 4.96
N TRP A 554 14.17 17.71 5.23
CA TRP A 554 13.00 18.42 4.76
C TRP A 554 11.84 18.29 5.71
N PRO A 555 11.05 19.34 5.98
CA PRO A 555 9.77 19.20 6.66
C PRO A 555 8.84 18.31 5.85
N MET A 556 8.22 17.28 6.46
CA MET A 556 7.43 16.32 5.71
C MET A 556 6.50 15.50 6.59
N LEU A 557 5.47 14.93 5.97
CA LEU A 557 4.70 13.83 6.55
C LEU A 557 5.61 12.62 6.73
N ARG A 558 5.66 12.06 7.94
CA ARG A 558 6.63 11.00 8.29
C ARG A 558 6.03 9.60 8.40
N GLY A 559 4.70 9.48 8.49
CA GLY A 559 4.02 8.19 8.59
C GLY A 559 3.98 7.41 7.27
N PHE A 560 3.36 6.24 7.31
CA PHE A 560 2.84 5.62 6.09
C PHE A 560 1.79 6.55 5.52
N THR A 561 1.88 6.87 4.26
CA THR A 561 1.01 7.88 3.66
C THR A 561 0.50 7.42 2.31
N ALA A 562 -0.76 7.71 2.01
CA ALA A 562 -1.29 7.70 0.66
C ALA A 562 -1.79 9.10 0.30
N LEU A 563 -1.39 9.57 -0.86
CA LEU A 563 -1.74 10.86 -1.42
C LEU A 563 -2.62 10.64 -2.65
N ALA A 564 -3.66 11.44 -2.79
CA ALA A 564 -4.63 11.33 -3.86
C ALA A 564 -4.65 12.57 -4.75
N PRO A 565 -4.86 12.43 -6.05
CA PRO A 565 -5.16 13.56 -6.92
C PRO A 565 -6.50 14.18 -6.55
N ARG A 566 -6.80 15.33 -7.14
CA ARG A 566 -8.08 16.00 -7.00
C ARG A 566 -9.21 15.03 -7.35
N SER A 567 -10.24 14.98 -6.49
CA SER A 567 -11.48 14.26 -6.83
C SER A 567 -12.10 14.85 -8.08
N PRO A 568 -12.71 14.02 -8.93
CA PRO A 568 -13.53 14.55 -10.02
C PRO A 568 -14.55 15.56 -9.48
N GLU A 569 -14.79 16.64 -10.19
CA GLU A 569 -15.70 17.73 -9.79
C GLU A 569 -17.12 17.24 -9.48
N THR A 570 -17.49 16.09 -10.02
CA THR A 570 -18.76 15.39 -9.74
C THR A 570 -18.80 14.67 -8.38
N SER A 571 -17.68 14.59 -7.66
CA SER A 571 -17.68 14.01 -6.32
C SER A 571 -18.35 14.99 -5.34
N PRO A 572 -19.38 14.57 -4.59
CA PRO A 572 -19.99 15.40 -3.56
C PRO A 572 -19.02 15.89 -2.48
N ALA A 573 -17.85 15.25 -2.37
CA ALA A 573 -16.76 15.64 -1.47
C ALA A 573 -16.04 16.93 -1.89
N HIS A 574 -16.41 17.53 -3.03
CA HIS A 574 -15.67 18.66 -3.60
C HIS A 574 -16.41 20.00 -3.46
N LYS A 575 -17.08 20.20 -2.33
CA LYS A 575 -17.47 21.58 -1.97
C LYS A 575 -16.20 22.33 -1.55
N PRO A 576 -15.99 23.56 -2.02
CA PRO A 576 -15.00 24.46 -1.44
C PRO A 576 -15.17 24.52 0.07
N LEU A 577 -14.07 24.65 0.82
CA LEU A 577 -14.11 24.63 2.29
C LEU A 577 -15.06 25.67 2.89
N ASP A 578 -15.23 26.81 2.22
CA ASP A 578 -16.16 27.89 2.57
C ASP A 578 -17.64 27.53 2.35
N GLN A 579 -17.93 26.45 1.60
CA GLN A 579 -19.27 25.93 1.34
C GLN A 579 -19.60 24.66 2.14
N ILE A 580 -18.66 24.18 2.97
CA ILE A 580 -18.89 23.04 3.84
C ILE A 580 -19.40 23.56 5.17
N GLU A 581 -20.68 23.34 5.43
CA GLU A 581 -21.18 23.48 6.80
C GLU A 581 -20.64 22.35 7.66
N PHE A 582 -19.83 22.70 8.63
CA PHE A 582 -19.40 21.80 9.70
C PHE A 582 -20.38 21.97 10.87
N PRO A 583 -21.40 21.11 11.04
CA PRO A 583 -22.30 21.22 12.16
C PRO A 583 -21.51 20.99 13.45
N LEU A 584 -21.58 21.95 14.36
CA LEU A 584 -21.01 21.79 15.70
C LEU A 584 -21.88 20.82 16.48
N GLU A 585 -21.39 19.58 16.65
CA GLU A 585 -22.01 18.64 17.58
C GLU A 585 -21.57 18.97 19.02
N LYS A 586 -22.56 19.39 19.81
CA LYS A 586 -22.36 19.70 21.22
C LYS A 586 -22.48 18.42 22.05
N GLY A 587 -21.36 17.93 22.57
CA GLY A 587 -21.35 16.80 23.50
C GLY A 587 -21.99 17.16 24.86
N PRO A 588 -22.21 16.15 25.74
CA PRO A 588 -22.86 16.37 27.03
C PRO A 588 -22.16 17.39 27.95
N ALA A 589 -20.86 17.57 27.80
CA ALA A 589 -20.09 18.54 28.57
C ALA A 589 -20.11 19.96 27.99
N PHE A 590 -20.70 20.18 26.80
CA PHE A 590 -20.75 21.50 26.20
C PHE A 590 -21.68 22.42 27.00
N GLY A 591 -21.16 23.51 27.53
CA GLY A 591 -21.86 24.41 28.42
C GLY A 591 -21.75 24.04 29.91
N ALA A 592 -21.26 22.85 30.24
CA ALA A 592 -20.88 22.50 31.62
C ALA A 592 -19.40 22.84 31.92
N ILE A 593 -18.62 23.20 30.89
CA ILE A 593 -17.23 23.67 31.09
C ILE A 593 -17.29 25.11 31.60
N PRO A 594 -16.77 25.39 32.80
CA PRO A 594 -16.69 26.75 33.34
C PRO A 594 -15.94 27.67 32.37
N SER A 595 -16.34 28.94 32.30
CA SER A 595 -15.61 29.92 31.46
C SER A 595 -14.16 30.03 31.97
N ALA A 596 -13.23 30.32 31.07
CA ALA A 596 -11.81 30.46 31.39
C ALA A 596 -11.55 31.48 32.55
N GLU A 597 -12.46 32.44 32.71
CA GLU A 597 -12.42 33.44 33.79
C GLU A 597 -12.84 32.88 35.17
N SER A 598 -13.53 31.74 35.20
CA SER A 598 -13.99 31.10 36.43
C SER A 598 -13.15 29.93 36.91
N GLN A 599 -12.15 29.53 36.13
CA GLN A 599 -11.24 28.45 36.49
C GLN A 599 -10.05 29.02 37.29
N VAL A 600 -10.02 28.74 38.59
CA VAL A 600 -8.76 28.79 39.31
C VAL A 600 -7.93 27.62 38.81
N ALA A 601 -6.86 27.88 38.06
CA ALA A 601 -5.96 26.84 37.62
C ALA A 601 -5.39 26.10 38.83
N ASP A 602 -5.59 24.80 38.92
CA ASP A 602 -4.88 23.98 39.90
C ASP A 602 -3.40 24.02 39.51
N PRO A 603 -2.50 24.38 40.45
CA PRO A 603 -1.07 24.42 40.19
C PRO A 603 -0.49 23.05 39.76
N ASN A 604 -1.23 21.96 39.96
CA ASN A 604 -0.87 20.63 39.53
C ASN A 604 -1.42 20.27 38.13
N ASP A 605 -2.26 21.13 37.55
CA ASP A 605 -2.76 20.91 36.20
C ASP A 605 -1.62 20.99 35.18
N TRP A 606 -1.66 20.11 34.17
CA TRP A 606 -0.73 20.07 33.08
C TRP A 606 -1.45 20.38 31.75
N PRO A 607 -1.95 21.61 31.54
CA PRO A 607 -2.88 21.95 30.49
C PRO A 607 -2.26 21.97 29.09
N LEU A 608 -0.94 22.08 28.99
CA LEU A 608 -0.22 22.21 27.73
C LEU A 608 1.01 21.29 27.67
N TYR A 609 1.52 21.04 26.47
CA TYR A 609 2.80 20.37 26.28
C TYR A 609 3.91 21.15 27.00
N ARG A 610 4.60 20.50 27.92
CA ARG A 610 5.57 21.08 28.86
C ARG A 610 4.93 22.06 29.86
N HIS A 611 3.77 21.69 30.41
CA HIS A 611 3.06 22.28 31.52
C HIS A 611 2.37 23.62 31.20
N ASP A 612 3.06 24.65 30.81
CA ASP A 612 2.53 26.01 30.66
C ASP A 612 2.82 26.60 29.26
N ALA A 613 2.30 27.81 29.02
CA ALA A 613 2.52 28.54 27.77
C ALA A 613 4.01 28.88 27.52
N TRP A 614 4.81 28.90 28.56
CA TRP A 614 6.26 29.13 28.51
C TRP A 614 7.03 27.83 28.26
N ARG A 615 6.34 26.70 28.32
CA ARG A 615 6.94 25.36 28.15
C ARG A 615 8.04 25.07 29.16
N SER A 616 7.83 25.52 30.43
CA SER A 616 8.82 25.40 31.48
C SER A 616 9.13 23.95 31.87
N GLY A 617 8.16 23.04 31.71
CA GLY A 617 8.29 21.63 32.07
C GLY A 617 8.23 21.42 33.61
N SER A 618 7.75 22.40 34.36
CA SER A 618 7.63 22.34 35.80
C SER A 618 6.35 23.02 36.29
#